data_c56959049b10f0bf2336c370667aa5ad
#
_entry.id   c56959049b10f0bf2336c370667aa5ad
#
_cell.length_a   1.000
_cell.length_b   1.000
_cell.length_c   1.000
_cell.angle_alpha   90.00
_cell.angle_beta   90.00
_cell.angle_gamma   90.00
#
_symmetry.space_group_name_H-M   'P 1'
#
loop_
_entity.id
_entity.type
_entity.pdbx_description
1 polymer ?
#
loop_
_entity_poly.entity_id
_entity_poly.type
_entity_poly.pdbx_seq_one_letter_code
_entity_poly.pdbx_strand_id
1 'polypeptide(L)'
;MQNAQGSRPLTWLLVNQASGSNDPARVTALVEALDAADHAPPRVVSIPADELPTIAELDAAGVGLLAVFTGDGTVNAAVTALSSGGSPGWQGRVLVLPGGTQNLFAKACHGDASESEIVARLAAGELVETRRNLIRTAHGDALCEVLAGPGAHWSDVREAMREGDLGGIASSVGTAIGQSASGPQVAVADPPCGKPEGYPAVRIHLGGAEGEGCLAIDGYGAEGLGDYAMQGLALLKRDFREGPHDELGTARAVTCRSSEPIELMIDGERATGTSQERFELAQCEVVFLCSAGQRSEA
;
A
#
# COMPACT_ATOMS: atom_id res chain seq x y z
N MET A 1 3.95 45.06 -16.58
CA MET A 1 3.89 43.57 -16.46
C MET A 1 4.21 43.24 -15.01
N GLN A 2 3.18 43.13 -14.17
CA GLN A 2 3.34 42.73 -12.76
C GLN A 2 3.50 41.23 -12.74
N ASN A 3 4.63 40.77 -12.17
CA ASN A 3 4.86 39.36 -11.84
C ASN A 3 3.74 38.88 -10.91
N ALA A 4 2.88 38.00 -11.39
CA ALA A 4 2.05 37.19 -10.54
C ALA A 4 3.01 36.24 -9.80
N GLN A 5 3.51 36.66 -8.63
CA GLN A 5 4.03 35.75 -7.63
C GLN A 5 2.80 34.98 -7.12
N GLY A 6 2.46 33.88 -7.77
CA GLY A 6 1.50 32.93 -7.27
C GLY A 6 1.95 32.52 -5.87
N SER A 7 1.12 32.74 -4.87
CA SER A 7 1.38 32.24 -3.52
C SER A 7 1.64 30.74 -3.63
N ARG A 8 2.81 30.28 -3.13
CA ARG A 8 3.10 28.86 -3.07
C ARG A 8 2.01 28.15 -2.28
N PRO A 9 1.56 26.99 -2.74
CA PRO A 9 0.51 26.26 -2.04
C PRO A 9 1.00 25.84 -0.66
N LEU A 10 0.10 25.91 0.33
CA LEU A 10 0.41 25.47 1.69
C LEU A 10 0.66 23.96 1.72
N THR A 11 1.59 23.55 2.57
CA THR A 11 1.89 22.14 2.80
C THR A 11 1.33 21.68 4.15
N TRP A 12 0.66 20.53 4.17
CA TRP A 12 0.35 19.80 5.40
C TRP A 12 1.17 18.52 5.45
N LEU A 13 1.56 18.11 6.67
CA LEU A 13 2.29 16.87 6.95
C LEU A 13 1.43 15.96 7.80
N LEU A 14 0.96 14.85 7.22
CA LEU A 14 0.24 13.80 7.91
C LEU A 14 1.23 12.79 8.48
N VAL A 15 1.15 12.54 9.79
CA VAL A 15 1.95 11.54 10.51
C VAL A 15 1.04 10.61 11.31
N ASN A 16 1.41 9.33 11.44
CA ASN A 16 0.72 8.39 12.31
C ASN A 16 1.65 7.97 13.44
N GLN A 17 1.36 8.41 14.67
CA GLN A 17 2.17 8.13 15.86
C GLN A 17 2.20 6.64 16.24
N ALA A 18 1.21 5.86 15.81
CA ALA A 18 1.19 4.41 16.00
C ALA A 18 2.02 3.65 14.95
N SER A 19 2.52 4.32 13.92
CA SER A 19 3.39 3.72 12.91
C SER A 19 4.81 3.52 13.45
N GLY A 20 5.36 2.30 13.31
CA GLY A 20 6.59 1.88 13.99
C GLY A 20 7.89 2.62 13.63
N SER A 21 7.84 3.62 12.75
CA SER A 21 9.00 4.44 12.34
C SER A 21 8.87 5.90 12.74
N ASN A 22 7.83 6.29 13.49
CA ASN A 22 7.61 7.67 13.91
C ASN A 22 8.40 8.02 15.17
N ASP A 23 9.70 8.25 14.99
CA ASP A 23 10.53 8.93 15.96
C ASP A 23 10.21 10.45 15.89
N PRO A 24 9.89 11.11 17.03
CA PRO A 24 9.68 12.56 17.07
C PRO A 24 10.82 13.38 16.47
N ALA A 25 12.06 12.91 16.57
CA ALA A 25 13.21 13.57 15.98
C ALA A 25 13.15 13.54 14.43
N ARG A 26 12.71 12.44 13.84
CA ARG A 26 12.50 12.34 12.38
C ARG A 26 11.41 13.28 11.91
N VAL A 27 10.29 13.35 12.65
CA VAL A 27 9.18 14.27 12.32
C VAL A 27 9.67 15.72 12.37
N THR A 28 10.43 16.10 13.40
CA THR A 28 11.01 17.45 13.51
C THR A 28 11.94 17.77 12.34
N ALA A 29 12.87 16.87 12.02
CA ALA A 29 13.77 17.04 10.89
C ALA A 29 13.02 17.15 9.55
N LEU A 30 11.93 16.39 9.40
CA LEU A 30 11.10 16.44 8.20
C LEU A 30 10.32 17.77 8.09
N VAL A 31 9.80 18.29 9.20
CA VAL A 31 9.17 19.62 9.25
C VAL A 31 10.16 20.70 8.82
N GLU A 32 11.37 20.68 9.36
CA GLU A 32 12.45 21.63 9.00
C GLU A 32 12.82 21.52 7.51
N ALA A 33 12.92 20.28 6.99
CA ALA A 33 13.26 20.06 5.58
C ALA A 33 12.14 20.55 4.63
N LEU A 34 10.87 20.30 4.98
CA LEU A 34 9.72 20.76 4.19
C LEU A 34 9.57 22.28 4.25
N ASP A 35 9.80 22.90 5.41
CA ASP A 35 9.82 24.35 5.57
C ASP A 35 10.90 24.97 4.67
N ALA A 36 12.10 24.43 4.69
CA ALA A 36 13.19 24.89 3.83
C ALA A 36 12.88 24.72 2.33
N ALA A 37 12.15 23.66 1.96
CA ALA A 37 11.76 23.40 0.57
C ALA A 37 10.65 24.33 0.06
N ASP A 38 9.70 24.69 0.93
CA ASP A 38 8.47 25.43 0.55
C ASP A 38 8.41 26.85 1.16
N HIS A 39 9.38 27.23 1.99
CA HIS A 39 9.46 28.53 2.67
C HIS A 39 8.27 28.87 3.59
N ALA A 40 7.58 27.86 4.11
CA ALA A 40 6.56 27.97 5.16
C ALA A 40 6.49 26.67 5.97
N PRO A 41 6.45 26.74 7.31
CA PRO A 41 6.39 25.52 8.13
C PRO A 41 5.08 24.77 7.85
N PRO A 42 5.15 23.45 7.58
CA PRO A 42 3.97 22.67 7.31
C PRO A 42 3.10 22.53 8.57
N ARG A 43 1.77 22.52 8.40
CA ARG A 43 0.88 22.09 9.47
C ARG A 43 1.01 20.59 9.65
N VAL A 44 1.33 20.14 10.87
CA VAL A 44 1.38 18.71 11.21
C VAL A 44 -0.01 18.24 11.65
N VAL A 45 -0.48 17.17 11.03
CA VAL A 45 -1.71 16.42 11.39
C VAL A 45 -1.27 15.07 11.93
N SER A 46 -1.57 14.77 13.19
CA SER A 46 -1.07 13.59 13.92
C SER A 46 -2.17 12.61 14.24
N ILE A 47 -2.19 11.44 13.58
CA ILE A 47 -3.10 10.33 13.87
C ILE A 47 -2.54 9.53 15.07
N PRO A 48 -3.36 9.08 16.03
CA PRO A 48 -4.82 9.15 16.09
C PRO A 48 -5.37 10.38 16.84
N ALA A 49 -4.52 11.34 17.22
CA ALA A 49 -4.98 12.52 17.95
C ALA A 49 -5.87 13.43 17.09
N ASP A 50 -5.55 13.53 15.80
CA ASP A 50 -6.35 14.23 14.81
C ASP A 50 -7.13 13.23 13.93
N GLU A 51 -8.09 13.72 13.18
CA GLU A 51 -8.76 12.98 12.11
C GLU A 51 -8.00 13.11 10.78
N LEU A 52 -8.25 12.19 9.85
CA LEU A 52 -7.75 12.33 8.47
C LEU A 52 -8.33 13.60 7.83
N PRO A 53 -7.51 14.42 7.16
CA PRO A 53 -7.99 15.63 6.53
C PRO A 53 -8.98 15.32 5.41
N THR A 54 -10.08 16.05 5.39
CA THR A 54 -11.08 15.99 4.31
C THR A 54 -10.70 16.91 3.15
N ILE A 55 -11.24 16.63 1.96
CA ILE A 55 -11.09 17.52 0.79
C ILE A 55 -11.50 18.94 1.13
N ALA A 56 -12.65 19.11 1.81
CA ALA A 56 -13.19 20.44 2.16
C ALA A 56 -12.25 21.23 3.09
N GLU A 57 -11.59 20.57 4.04
CA GLU A 57 -10.61 21.21 4.94
C GLU A 57 -9.35 21.62 4.19
N LEU A 58 -8.82 20.75 3.32
CA LEU A 58 -7.64 21.07 2.53
C LEU A 58 -7.90 22.23 1.57
N ASP A 59 -9.04 22.22 0.88
CA ASP A 59 -9.43 23.28 -0.05
C ASP A 59 -9.67 24.61 0.68
N ALA A 60 -10.40 24.60 1.80
CA ALA A 60 -10.66 25.78 2.62
C ALA A 60 -9.36 26.40 3.17
N ALA A 61 -8.37 25.58 3.49
CA ALA A 61 -7.07 26.02 3.95
C ALA A 61 -6.13 26.41 2.79
N GLY A 62 -6.48 26.15 1.53
CA GLY A 62 -5.62 26.41 0.38
C GLY A 62 -4.39 25.50 0.31
N VAL A 63 -4.52 24.26 0.80
CA VAL A 63 -3.45 23.27 0.79
C VAL A 63 -3.24 22.77 -0.63
N GLY A 64 -2.01 22.84 -1.12
CA GLY A 64 -1.66 22.33 -2.45
C GLY A 64 -0.77 21.09 -2.40
N LEU A 65 -0.20 20.79 -1.23
CA LEU A 65 0.63 19.60 -1.01
C LEU A 65 0.27 18.95 0.33
N LEU A 66 -0.08 17.67 0.29
CA LEU A 66 -0.19 16.81 1.46
C LEU A 66 0.99 15.84 1.47
N ALA A 67 1.96 16.06 2.36
CA ALA A 67 3.02 15.10 2.62
C ALA A 67 2.51 14.05 3.62
N VAL A 68 2.67 12.76 3.30
CA VAL A 68 2.14 11.65 4.10
C VAL A 68 3.32 10.78 4.55
N PHE A 69 3.72 10.94 5.81
CA PHE A 69 4.82 10.21 6.45
C PHE A 69 4.27 9.16 7.39
N THR A 70 3.85 8.03 6.82
CA THR A 70 3.16 6.95 7.55
C THR A 70 3.43 5.59 6.91
N GLY A 71 2.83 4.52 7.45
CA GLY A 71 2.80 3.20 6.81
C GLY A 71 1.69 3.09 5.75
N ASP A 72 1.76 2.03 4.94
CA ASP A 72 0.90 1.81 3.76
C ASP A 72 -0.61 1.86 4.08
N GLY A 73 -1.06 1.28 5.20
CA GLY A 73 -2.49 1.33 5.59
C GLY A 73 -3.00 2.76 5.81
N THR A 74 -2.23 3.64 6.47
CA THR A 74 -2.61 5.05 6.64
C THR A 74 -2.51 5.83 5.33
N VAL A 75 -1.54 5.50 4.46
CA VAL A 75 -1.46 6.06 3.10
C VAL A 75 -2.73 5.73 2.33
N ASN A 76 -3.16 4.45 2.35
CA ASN A 76 -4.40 4.01 1.70
C ASN A 76 -5.63 4.74 2.25
N ALA A 77 -5.77 4.83 3.58
CA ALA A 77 -6.88 5.55 4.21
C ALA A 77 -6.91 7.04 3.82
N ALA A 78 -5.75 7.71 3.78
CA ALA A 78 -5.65 9.10 3.36
C ALA A 78 -6.04 9.27 1.87
N VAL A 79 -5.55 8.41 0.99
CA VAL A 79 -5.90 8.44 -0.44
C VAL A 79 -7.39 8.17 -0.65
N THR A 80 -7.98 7.23 0.07
CA THR A 80 -9.42 6.95 0.05
C THR A 80 -10.24 8.16 0.46
N ALA A 81 -9.84 8.88 1.53
CA ALA A 81 -10.51 10.09 1.98
C ALA A 81 -10.41 11.24 0.96
N LEU A 82 -9.38 11.26 0.13
CA LEU A 82 -9.14 12.25 -0.91
C LEU A 82 -9.74 11.88 -2.28
N SER A 83 -10.25 10.67 -2.42
CA SER A 83 -10.96 10.19 -3.59
C SER A 83 -12.47 10.40 -3.39
N SER A 84 -13.19 10.83 -4.41
CA SER A 84 -14.58 11.26 -4.25
C SER A 84 -15.62 10.33 -4.86
N GLY A 85 -15.21 9.16 -5.36
CA GLY A 85 -16.14 8.13 -5.86
C GLY A 85 -17.07 8.61 -7.00
N GLY A 86 -16.58 9.48 -7.89
CA GLY A 86 -17.34 9.93 -9.06
C GLY A 86 -17.43 11.45 -9.26
N SER A 87 -16.84 12.23 -8.37
CA SER A 87 -16.52 13.65 -8.58
C SER A 87 -15.00 13.77 -8.71
N PRO A 88 -14.44 14.84 -9.27
CA PRO A 88 -13.00 14.98 -9.23
C PRO A 88 -12.52 14.94 -7.76
N GLY A 89 -11.62 14.03 -7.44
CA GLY A 89 -10.97 13.96 -6.14
C GLY A 89 -10.23 15.26 -5.81
N TRP A 90 -9.55 15.27 -4.68
CA TRP A 90 -8.76 16.45 -4.30
C TRP A 90 -7.76 16.85 -5.39
N GLN A 91 -7.74 18.13 -5.74
CA GLN A 91 -6.93 18.65 -6.85
C GLN A 91 -5.51 19.08 -6.44
N GLY A 92 -5.15 18.92 -5.16
CA GLY A 92 -3.78 19.08 -4.70
C GLY A 92 -2.91 17.86 -5.03
N ARG A 93 -1.72 17.83 -4.48
CA ARG A 93 -0.72 16.78 -4.73
C ARG A 93 -0.40 16.04 -3.45
N VAL A 94 -0.21 14.75 -3.53
CA VAL A 94 0.21 13.90 -2.42
C VAL A 94 1.67 13.50 -2.61
N LEU A 95 2.48 13.71 -1.57
CA LEU A 95 3.85 13.24 -1.48
C LEU A 95 3.92 12.15 -0.42
N VAL A 96 4.13 10.91 -0.83
CA VAL A 96 4.23 9.79 0.11
C VAL A 96 5.70 9.60 0.53
N LEU A 97 5.91 9.56 1.83
CA LEU A 97 7.23 9.43 2.47
C LEU A 97 7.28 8.13 3.28
N PRO A 98 8.43 7.44 3.33
CA PRO A 98 8.56 6.13 3.98
C PRO A 98 8.54 6.24 5.51
N GLY A 99 7.35 6.22 6.13
CA GLY A 99 7.13 6.32 7.58
C GLY A 99 6.67 5.01 8.24
N GLY A 100 6.56 3.91 7.52
CA GLY A 100 6.15 2.59 8.00
C GLY A 100 7.27 1.55 7.96
N THR A 101 6.89 0.29 8.07
CA THR A 101 7.82 -0.85 8.07
C THR A 101 8.17 -1.31 6.65
N GLN A 102 7.19 -1.44 5.76
CA GLN A 102 7.37 -1.95 4.39
C GLN A 102 7.47 -0.83 3.36
N ASN A 103 6.64 0.21 3.51
CA ASN A 103 6.62 1.40 2.65
C ASN A 103 6.47 1.07 1.16
N LEU A 104 5.59 0.11 0.84
CA LEU A 104 5.43 -0.39 -0.53
C LEU A 104 5.07 0.72 -1.51
N PHE A 105 4.10 1.55 -1.12
CA PHE A 105 3.66 2.62 -2.00
C PHE A 105 4.70 3.75 -2.12
N ALA A 106 5.41 4.08 -1.02
CA ALA A 106 6.52 5.02 -1.09
C ALA A 106 7.65 4.52 -2.01
N LYS A 107 7.99 3.22 -1.93
CA LYS A 107 8.95 2.58 -2.83
C LYS A 107 8.49 2.60 -4.28
N ALA A 108 7.22 2.32 -4.52
CA ALA A 108 6.64 2.41 -5.85
C ALA A 108 6.73 3.82 -6.46
N CYS A 109 6.69 4.88 -5.64
CA CYS A 109 6.82 6.27 -6.08
C CYS A 109 8.27 6.75 -6.17
N HIS A 110 9.18 6.24 -5.32
CA HIS A 110 10.50 6.84 -5.12
C HIS A 110 11.68 5.86 -5.11
N GLY A 111 11.42 4.54 -5.29
CA GLY A 111 12.41 3.50 -5.06
C GLY A 111 12.77 3.42 -3.56
N ASP A 112 13.99 2.99 -3.26
CA ASP A 112 14.48 2.88 -1.87
C ASP A 112 14.97 4.22 -1.27
N ALA A 113 14.49 5.35 -1.82
CA ALA A 113 14.90 6.66 -1.32
C ALA A 113 14.37 6.92 0.10
N SER A 114 15.20 7.54 0.94
CA SER A 114 14.82 8.03 2.27
C SER A 114 13.91 9.26 2.17
N GLU A 115 13.18 9.56 3.25
CA GLU A 115 12.34 10.76 3.33
C GLU A 115 13.15 12.05 3.07
N SER A 116 14.39 12.13 3.54
CA SER A 116 15.25 13.28 3.32
C SER A 116 15.67 13.45 1.85
N GLU A 117 15.97 12.35 1.15
CA GLU A 117 16.27 12.39 -0.28
C GLU A 117 15.05 12.78 -1.11
N ILE A 118 13.85 12.29 -0.73
CA ILE A 118 12.61 12.65 -1.43
C ILE A 118 12.29 14.13 -1.26
N VAL A 119 12.44 14.68 -0.04
CA VAL A 119 12.23 16.12 0.21
C VAL A 119 13.29 16.96 -0.51
N ALA A 120 14.54 16.50 -0.60
CA ALA A 120 15.57 17.18 -1.39
C ALA A 120 15.21 17.23 -2.89
N ARG A 121 14.66 16.13 -3.45
CA ARG A 121 14.15 16.09 -4.83
C ARG A 121 12.94 17.03 -5.02
N LEU A 122 12.04 17.11 -4.02
CA LEU A 122 10.94 18.08 -4.03
C LEU A 122 11.46 19.51 -4.13
N ALA A 123 12.44 19.87 -3.29
CA ALA A 123 13.06 21.20 -3.29
C ALA A 123 13.77 21.53 -4.61
N ALA A 124 14.38 20.51 -5.24
CA ALA A 124 15.03 20.64 -6.54
C ALA A 124 14.04 20.69 -7.74
N GLY A 125 12.75 20.42 -7.51
CA GLY A 125 11.75 20.33 -8.59
C GLY A 125 11.92 19.09 -9.49
N GLU A 126 12.52 18.03 -8.96
CA GLU A 126 12.83 16.80 -9.69
C GLU A 126 11.69 15.77 -9.63
N LEU A 127 10.64 16.03 -8.85
CA LEU A 127 9.48 15.16 -8.78
C LEU A 127 8.50 15.45 -9.91
N VAL A 128 7.82 14.42 -10.38
CA VAL A 128 6.83 14.51 -11.46
C VAL A 128 5.43 14.19 -10.94
N GLU A 129 4.44 14.90 -11.44
CA GLU A 129 3.04 14.60 -11.17
C GLU A 129 2.61 13.33 -11.91
N THR A 130 2.03 12.39 -11.19
CA THR A 130 1.62 11.09 -11.73
C THR A 130 0.30 10.65 -11.09
N ARG A 131 -0.62 10.12 -11.89
CA ARG A 131 -1.76 9.34 -11.39
C ARG A 131 -1.39 7.87 -11.45
N ARG A 132 -1.40 7.22 -10.29
CA ARG A 132 -1.07 5.80 -10.16
C ARG A 132 -2.31 4.94 -10.40
N ASN A 133 -2.07 3.70 -10.80
CA ASN A 133 -3.12 2.70 -10.80
C ASN A 133 -3.41 2.21 -9.37
N LEU A 134 -4.56 1.60 -9.19
CA LEU A 134 -4.99 0.94 -7.96
C LEU A 134 -5.79 -0.33 -8.31
N ILE A 135 -6.00 -1.17 -7.33
CA ILE A 135 -6.85 -2.35 -7.43
C ILE A 135 -8.18 -2.03 -6.77
N ARG A 136 -9.24 -1.97 -7.57
CA ARG A 136 -10.59 -1.75 -7.06
C ARG A 136 -11.19 -3.04 -6.58
N THR A 137 -11.78 -3.02 -5.37
CA THR A 137 -12.51 -4.13 -4.78
C THR A 137 -13.86 -3.66 -4.22
N ALA A 138 -14.74 -4.60 -3.87
CA ALA A 138 -15.99 -4.28 -3.18
C ALA A 138 -15.77 -3.82 -1.72
N HIS A 139 -14.57 -4.01 -1.18
CA HIS A 139 -14.23 -3.78 0.24
C HIS A 139 -13.28 -2.60 0.45
N GLY A 140 -13.00 -1.85 -0.59
CA GLY A 140 -12.06 -0.73 -0.62
C GLY A 140 -11.00 -0.91 -1.72
N ASP A 141 -10.31 0.17 -2.06
CA ASP A 141 -9.28 0.16 -3.09
C ASP A 141 -7.91 -0.17 -2.47
N ALA A 142 -7.07 -0.95 -3.17
CA ALA A 142 -5.69 -1.19 -2.79
C ALA A 142 -4.74 -0.39 -3.68
N LEU A 143 -3.76 0.26 -3.08
CA LEU A 143 -2.72 1.02 -3.78
C LEU A 143 -1.54 0.15 -4.22
N CYS A 144 -1.39 -1.05 -3.62
CA CYS A 144 -0.27 -1.94 -3.89
C CYS A 144 -0.73 -3.36 -4.21
N GLU A 145 -1.45 -4.00 -3.28
CA GLU A 145 -1.77 -5.42 -3.40
C GLU A 145 -3.00 -5.84 -2.61
N VAL A 146 -3.60 -6.94 -3.05
CA VAL A 146 -4.61 -7.70 -2.31
C VAL A 146 -4.14 -9.14 -2.19
N LEU A 147 -4.21 -9.70 -0.98
CA LEU A 147 -4.05 -11.12 -0.75
C LEU A 147 -5.42 -11.73 -0.45
N ALA A 148 -5.80 -12.75 -1.22
CA ALA A 148 -7.09 -13.43 -1.12
C ALA A 148 -6.91 -14.88 -0.67
N GLY A 149 -7.60 -15.29 0.38
CA GLY A 149 -7.60 -16.65 0.93
C GLY A 149 -7.08 -16.74 2.37
N PRO A 150 -7.08 -17.94 2.97
CA PRO A 150 -6.64 -18.17 4.35
C PRO A 150 -5.19 -17.73 4.61
N GLY A 151 -4.38 -17.60 3.57
CA GLY A 151 -3.06 -16.97 3.65
C GLY A 151 -3.06 -15.51 4.11
N ALA A 152 -4.20 -14.81 4.09
CA ALA A 152 -4.34 -13.47 4.67
C ALA A 152 -4.03 -13.44 6.19
N HIS A 153 -4.18 -14.57 6.90
CA HIS A 153 -3.81 -14.71 8.33
C HIS A 153 -2.31 -14.60 8.61
N TRP A 154 -1.45 -14.65 7.59
CA TRP A 154 -0.03 -14.40 7.76
C TRP A 154 0.28 -12.98 8.25
N SER A 155 -0.69 -12.06 8.17
CA SER A 155 -0.59 -10.74 8.81
C SER A 155 -0.42 -10.84 10.34
N ASP A 156 -0.97 -11.88 11.00
CA ASP A 156 -0.84 -12.07 12.46
C ASP A 156 0.59 -12.40 12.84
N VAL A 157 1.27 -13.20 11.99
CA VAL A 157 2.69 -13.50 12.18
C VAL A 157 3.51 -12.24 12.10
N ARG A 158 3.21 -11.38 11.12
CA ARG A 158 3.90 -10.09 10.94
C ARG A 158 3.68 -9.13 12.12
N GLU A 159 2.46 -9.09 12.66
CA GLU A 159 2.13 -8.25 13.80
C GLU A 159 2.86 -8.74 15.07
N ALA A 160 2.82 -10.04 15.35
CA ALA A 160 3.56 -10.63 16.46
C ALA A 160 5.08 -10.41 16.34
N MET A 161 5.63 -10.42 15.11
CA MET A 161 7.03 -10.07 14.86
C MET A 161 7.32 -8.58 15.13
N ARG A 162 6.39 -7.69 14.83
CA ARG A 162 6.51 -6.25 15.10
C ARG A 162 6.55 -5.98 16.60
N GLU A 163 5.75 -6.70 17.36
CA GLU A 163 5.67 -6.60 18.82
C GLU A 163 6.85 -7.28 19.54
N GLY A 164 7.65 -8.08 18.83
CA GLY A 164 8.78 -8.80 19.40
C GLY A 164 8.36 -9.98 20.28
N ASP A 165 7.13 -10.44 20.16
CA ASP A 165 6.58 -11.57 20.91
C ASP A 165 6.98 -12.90 20.27
N LEU A 166 8.08 -13.49 20.74
CA LEU A 166 8.57 -14.78 20.25
C LEU A 166 7.58 -15.93 20.47
N GLY A 167 6.78 -15.89 21.53
CA GLY A 167 5.74 -16.90 21.81
C GLY A 167 4.56 -16.73 20.84
N GLY A 168 4.11 -15.51 20.63
CA GLY A 168 3.10 -15.15 19.65
C GLY A 168 3.50 -15.49 18.23
N ILE A 169 4.75 -15.26 17.84
CA ILE A 169 5.27 -15.62 16.52
C ILE A 169 5.13 -17.13 16.27
N ALA A 170 5.60 -17.97 17.20
CA ALA A 170 5.52 -19.43 17.02
C ALA A 170 4.08 -19.94 16.95
N SER A 171 3.18 -19.38 17.76
CA SER A 171 1.74 -19.71 17.75
C SER A 171 1.07 -19.24 16.45
N SER A 172 1.32 -18.01 16.02
CA SER A 172 0.73 -17.43 14.80
C SER A 172 1.22 -18.15 13.54
N VAL A 173 2.51 -18.51 13.46
CA VAL A 173 3.05 -19.32 12.36
C VAL A 173 2.37 -20.69 12.32
N GLY A 174 2.25 -21.38 13.44
CA GLY A 174 1.56 -22.69 13.50
C GLY A 174 0.10 -22.59 13.06
N THR A 175 -0.62 -21.56 13.46
CA THR A 175 -2.00 -21.31 13.08
C THR A 175 -2.12 -20.97 11.59
N ALA A 176 -1.28 -20.09 11.08
CA ALA A 176 -1.28 -19.70 9.68
C ALA A 176 -0.96 -20.87 8.75
N ILE A 177 0.01 -21.73 9.11
CA ILE A 177 0.31 -22.96 8.38
C ILE A 177 -0.89 -23.92 8.41
N GLY A 178 -1.49 -24.14 9.58
CA GLY A 178 -2.66 -25.03 9.72
C GLY A 178 -3.85 -24.55 8.89
N GLN A 179 -4.16 -23.29 8.93
CA GLN A 179 -5.25 -22.69 8.13
C GLN A 179 -4.94 -22.70 6.63
N SER A 180 -3.71 -22.40 6.23
CA SER A 180 -3.30 -22.48 4.83
C SER A 180 -3.34 -23.90 4.27
N ALA A 181 -3.05 -24.91 5.10
CA ALA A 181 -3.05 -26.32 4.69
C ALA A 181 -4.44 -26.96 4.67
N SER A 182 -5.38 -26.53 5.51
CA SER A 182 -6.70 -27.15 5.69
C SER A 182 -7.89 -26.23 5.40
N GLY A 183 -7.64 -24.95 5.16
CA GLY A 183 -8.67 -23.97 4.86
C GLY A 183 -9.17 -24.05 3.41
N PRO A 184 -10.26 -23.31 3.10
CA PRO A 184 -10.81 -23.25 1.76
C PRO A 184 -9.80 -22.63 0.78
N GLN A 185 -9.61 -23.30 -0.35
CA GLN A 185 -8.70 -22.82 -1.38
C GLN A 185 -9.37 -21.73 -2.24
N VAL A 186 -8.57 -20.84 -2.79
CA VAL A 186 -9.00 -19.78 -3.70
C VAL A 186 -8.51 -20.08 -5.10
N ALA A 187 -9.44 -20.27 -6.04
CA ALA A 187 -9.14 -20.47 -7.45
C ALA A 187 -9.33 -19.17 -8.22
N VAL A 188 -8.46 -18.92 -9.19
CA VAL A 188 -8.64 -17.82 -10.16
C VAL A 188 -9.57 -18.30 -11.26
N ALA A 189 -10.77 -17.73 -11.31
CA ALA A 189 -11.86 -18.20 -12.16
C ALA A 189 -12.01 -17.41 -13.47
N ASP A 190 -11.61 -16.13 -13.47
CA ASP A 190 -11.68 -15.27 -14.65
C ASP A 190 -10.56 -14.21 -14.61
N PRO A 191 -9.59 -14.25 -15.53
CA PRO A 191 -9.34 -15.34 -16.49
C PRO A 191 -8.98 -16.66 -15.77
N PRO A 192 -9.40 -17.82 -16.27
CA PRO A 192 -9.06 -19.09 -15.63
C PRO A 192 -7.57 -19.37 -15.77
N CYS A 193 -6.87 -19.44 -14.63
CA CYS A 193 -5.45 -19.72 -14.58
C CYS A 193 -5.05 -20.41 -13.27
N GLY A 194 -3.90 -21.05 -13.28
CA GLY A 194 -3.38 -21.80 -12.13
C GLY A 194 -4.08 -23.12 -11.88
N LYS A 195 -4.05 -23.57 -10.64
CA LYS A 195 -4.61 -24.85 -10.19
C LYS A 195 -6.14 -24.77 -10.10
N PRO A 196 -6.90 -25.72 -10.70
CA PRO A 196 -8.36 -25.73 -10.59
C PRO A 196 -8.87 -25.86 -9.15
N GLU A 197 -8.14 -26.59 -8.30
CA GLU A 197 -8.41 -26.71 -6.86
C GLU A 197 -8.13 -25.44 -6.07
N GLY A 198 -7.37 -24.53 -6.65
CA GLY A 198 -6.99 -23.24 -6.05
C GLY A 198 -5.69 -23.27 -5.26
N TYR A 199 -5.50 -22.21 -4.49
CA TYR A 199 -4.33 -21.93 -3.67
C TYR A 199 -4.75 -21.50 -2.26
N PRO A 200 -3.94 -21.75 -1.23
CA PRO A 200 -4.13 -21.18 0.09
C PRO A 200 -4.14 -19.64 0.10
N ALA A 201 -3.44 -19.03 -0.84
CA ALA A 201 -3.43 -17.59 -1.04
C ALA A 201 -3.23 -17.25 -2.51
N VAL A 202 -4.00 -16.30 -3.01
CA VAL A 202 -3.81 -15.66 -4.31
C VAL A 202 -3.47 -14.19 -4.04
N ARG A 203 -2.31 -13.75 -4.50
CA ARG A 203 -1.90 -12.34 -4.48
C ARG A 203 -2.25 -11.70 -5.79
N ILE A 204 -2.90 -10.56 -5.71
CA ILE A 204 -3.19 -9.69 -6.85
C ILE A 204 -2.50 -8.37 -6.56
N HIS A 205 -1.60 -7.94 -7.44
CA HIS A 205 -0.83 -6.73 -7.21
C HIS A 205 -0.67 -5.89 -8.48
N LEU A 206 -0.35 -4.64 -8.29
CA LEU A 206 0.02 -3.77 -9.40
C LEU A 206 1.40 -4.18 -9.88
N GLY A 207 1.51 -4.53 -11.13
CA GLY A 207 2.79 -4.92 -11.68
C GLY A 207 2.67 -5.52 -13.06
N GLY A 208 3.78 -5.58 -13.69
CA GLY A 208 4.11 -6.16 -14.94
C GLY A 208 5.39 -5.49 -15.40
N ALA A 209 6.34 -6.25 -15.92
CA ALA A 209 7.68 -5.79 -16.34
C ALA A 209 7.65 -4.62 -17.36
N GLU A 210 6.49 -4.19 -17.79
CA GLU A 210 6.29 -3.13 -18.78
C GLU A 210 5.38 -1.98 -18.33
N GLY A 211 5.00 -1.90 -17.04
CA GLY A 211 4.27 -0.74 -16.49
C GLY A 211 2.90 -0.42 -17.12
N GLU A 212 2.42 -1.26 -17.99
CA GLU A 212 1.22 -1.03 -18.77
C GLU A 212 -0.02 -1.62 -18.11
N GLY A 213 -0.44 -1.00 -17.03
CA GLY A 213 -1.84 -1.06 -16.66
C GLY A 213 -2.46 -2.46 -16.58
N CYS A 214 -1.83 -3.42 -15.90
CA CYS A 214 -2.39 -4.72 -15.59
C CYS A 214 -2.17 -5.09 -14.12
N LEU A 215 -2.99 -6.04 -13.66
CA LEU A 215 -2.81 -6.72 -12.39
C LEU A 215 -1.97 -7.98 -12.64
N ALA A 216 -0.95 -8.21 -11.85
CA ALA A 216 -0.23 -9.48 -11.80
C ALA A 216 -0.88 -10.40 -10.76
N ILE A 217 -0.82 -11.69 -11.01
CA ILE A 217 -1.52 -12.72 -10.24
C ILE A 217 -0.51 -13.79 -9.85
N ASP A 218 -0.32 -14.01 -8.55
CA ASP A 218 0.55 -15.04 -8.00
C ASP A 218 -0.25 -16.01 -7.13
N GLY A 219 0.00 -17.30 -7.30
CA GLY A 219 -0.59 -18.36 -6.48
C GLY A 219 0.42 -18.87 -5.47
N TYR A 220 0.15 -18.72 -4.18
CA TYR A 220 0.99 -19.25 -3.11
C TYR A 220 0.43 -20.58 -2.63
N GLY A 221 1.20 -21.66 -2.80
CA GLY A 221 0.85 -22.98 -2.35
C GLY A 221 2.10 -23.72 -1.89
N ALA A 222 2.01 -24.40 -0.76
CA ALA A 222 3.07 -25.27 -0.31
C ALA A 222 2.71 -26.72 -0.66
N GLU A 223 3.49 -27.38 -1.49
CA GLU A 223 3.30 -28.80 -1.84
C GLU A 223 3.97 -29.74 -0.84
N GLY A 224 4.72 -29.18 0.15
CA GLY A 224 5.41 -29.97 1.16
C GLY A 224 5.92 -29.18 2.36
N LEU A 225 6.34 -29.89 3.39
CA LEU A 225 6.91 -29.29 4.62
C LEU A 225 8.11 -28.36 4.35
N GLY A 226 8.86 -28.62 3.26
CA GLY A 226 9.97 -27.76 2.83
C GLY A 226 9.52 -26.38 2.37
N ASP A 227 8.42 -26.30 1.63
CA ASP A 227 7.88 -25.05 1.12
C ASP A 227 7.29 -24.20 2.25
N TYR A 228 6.62 -24.83 3.23
CA TYR A 228 6.17 -24.16 4.45
C TYR A 228 7.35 -23.59 5.27
N ALA A 229 8.45 -24.33 5.35
CA ALA A 229 9.66 -23.85 6.01
C ALA A 229 10.29 -22.68 5.26
N MET A 230 10.30 -22.71 3.93
CA MET A 230 10.81 -21.61 3.09
C MET A 230 9.90 -20.38 3.16
N GLN A 231 8.58 -20.54 3.16
CA GLN A 231 7.64 -19.44 3.41
C GLN A 231 7.82 -18.85 4.80
N GLY A 232 7.99 -19.69 5.83
CA GLY A 232 8.32 -19.24 7.17
C GLY A 232 9.64 -18.47 7.23
N LEU A 233 10.65 -18.88 6.47
CA LEU A 233 11.94 -18.19 6.39
C LEU A 233 11.84 -16.86 5.62
N ALA A 234 11.04 -16.80 4.55
CA ALA A 234 10.74 -15.56 3.82
C ALA A 234 10.03 -14.54 4.73
N LEU A 235 9.10 -15.01 5.56
CA LEU A 235 8.46 -14.19 6.59
C LEU A 235 9.44 -13.70 7.65
N LEU A 236 10.35 -14.53 8.11
CA LEU A 236 11.42 -14.14 9.03
C LEU A 236 12.35 -13.08 8.42
N LYS A 237 12.52 -13.09 7.10
CA LYS A 237 13.21 -12.03 6.34
C LYS A 237 12.35 -10.81 6.07
N ARG A 238 11.11 -10.77 6.58
CA ARG A 238 10.12 -9.71 6.44
C ARG A 238 9.56 -9.50 5.03
N ASP A 239 9.74 -10.45 4.12
CA ASP A 239 9.12 -10.40 2.79
C ASP A 239 8.61 -11.78 2.34
N PHE A 240 7.30 -12.03 2.59
CA PHE A 240 6.64 -13.27 2.16
C PHE A 240 6.52 -13.39 0.63
N ARG A 241 6.71 -12.28 -0.09
CA ARG A 241 6.65 -12.21 -1.57
C ARG A 241 7.78 -12.97 -2.23
N GLU A 242 8.91 -13.10 -1.53
CA GLU A 242 10.07 -13.89 -1.98
C GLU A 242 9.88 -15.40 -1.76
N GLY A 243 8.78 -15.83 -1.14
CA GLY A 243 8.45 -17.24 -0.97
C GLY A 243 8.11 -17.94 -2.28
N PRO A 244 8.17 -19.30 -2.32
CA PRO A 244 7.77 -20.08 -3.49
C PRO A 244 6.32 -19.74 -3.90
N HIS A 245 6.10 -19.37 -5.16
CA HIS A 245 4.82 -19.07 -5.74
C HIS A 245 4.78 -19.42 -7.23
N ASP A 246 3.57 -19.62 -7.74
CA ASP A 246 3.31 -19.80 -9.15
C ASP A 246 2.91 -18.43 -9.75
N GLU A 247 3.62 -17.94 -10.74
CA GLU A 247 3.20 -16.78 -11.53
C GLU A 247 2.06 -17.20 -12.46
N LEU A 248 0.84 -16.70 -12.21
CA LEU A 248 -0.36 -17.12 -12.93
C LEU A 248 -0.66 -16.25 -14.16
N GLY A 249 0.02 -15.13 -14.30
CA GLY A 249 -0.10 -14.21 -15.43
C GLY A 249 -0.62 -12.84 -15.03
N THR A 250 -1.13 -12.11 -16.02
CA THR A 250 -1.61 -10.74 -15.85
C THR A 250 -2.99 -10.53 -16.46
N ALA A 251 -3.80 -9.64 -15.88
CA ALA A 251 -5.12 -9.28 -16.39
C ALA A 251 -5.52 -7.85 -15.98
N ARG A 252 -6.50 -7.25 -16.63
CA ARG A 252 -7.08 -5.97 -16.17
C ARG A 252 -8.15 -6.14 -15.09
N ALA A 253 -8.71 -7.34 -15.01
CA ALA A 253 -9.65 -7.73 -13.96
C ALA A 253 -9.45 -9.21 -13.65
N VAL A 254 -9.63 -9.56 -12.39
CA VAL A 254 -9.46 -10.93 -11.87
C VAL A 254 -10.67 -11.28 -11.01
N THR A 255 -11.22 -12.46 -11.22
CA THR A 255 -12.27 -13.01 -10.35
C THR A 255 -11.74 -14.24 -9.65
N CYS A 256 -11.76 -14.21 -8.33
CA CYS A 256 -11.41 -15.34 -7.46
C CYS A 256 -12.67 -16.02 -6.94
N ARG A 257 -12.63 -17.34 -6.75
CA ARG A 257 -13.70 -18.14 -6.15
C ARG A 257 -13.17 -19.09 -5.10
N SER A 258 -14.00 -19.31 -4.07
CA SER A 258 -13.77 -20.29 -3.02
C SER A 258 -15.08 -20.97 -2.63
N SER A 259 -15.00 -22.08 -1.90
CA SER A 259 -16.17 -22.75 -1.32
C SER A 259 -16.80 -21.99 -0.14
N GLU A 260 -16.05 -21.07 0.45
CA GLU A 260 -16.42 -20.27 1.61
C GLU A 260 -16.12 -18.78 1.36
N PRO A 261 -16.58 -17.86 2.20
CA PRO A 261 -16.17 -16.46 2.14
C PRO A 261 -14.64 -16.31 2.12
N ILE A 262 -14.14 -15.48 1.21
CA ILE A 262 -12.71 -15.28 0.99
C ILE A 262 -12.21 -14.26 2.01
N GLU A 263 -11.25 -14.64 2.84
CA GLU A 263 -10.51 -13.68 3.66
C GLU A 263 -9.61 -12.84 2.77
N LEU A 264 -9.61 -11.54 3.00
CA LEU A 264 -8.86 -10.57 2.21
C LEU A 264 -7.88 -9.79 3.10
N MET A 265 -6.74 -9.44 2.53
CA MET A 265 -5.84 -8.42 3.08
C MET A 265 -5.59 -7.38 1.98
N ILE A 266 -6.06 -6.16 2.19
CA ILE A 266 -6.01 -5.04 1.26
C ILE A 266 -4.97 -4.05 1.79
N ASP A 267 -3.80 -3.94 1.15
CA ASP A 267 -2.67 -3.12 1.62
C ASP A 267 -2.33 -3.31 3.12
N GLY A 268 -2.56 -4.52 3.65
CA GLY A 268 -2.32 -4.87 5.04
C GLY A 268 -3.53 -4.78 5.96
N GLU A 269 -4.65 -4.23 5.52
CA GLU A 269 -5.91 -4.18 6.27
C GLU A 269 -6.80 -5.40 5.94
N ARG A 270 -7.46 -5.94 6.95
CA ARG A 270 -8.30 -7.14 6.80
C ARG A 270 -9.71 -6.81 6.37
N ALA A 271 -10.24 -7.66 5.50
CA ALA A 271 -11.65 -7.70 5.16
C ALA A 271 -12.10 -9.16 4.95
N THR A 272 -13.37 -9.42 5.09
CA THR A 272 -13.99 -10.69 4.73
C THR A 272 -14.92 -10.45 3.55
N GLY A 273 -14.63 -11.10 2.45
CA GLY A 273 -15.41 -11.02 1.24
C GLY A 273 -16.53 -12.04 1.18
N THR A 274 -17.03 -12.28 -0.02
CA THR A 274 -17.97 -13.35 -0.36
C THR A 274 -17.21 -14.58 -0.88
N SER A 275 -17.90 -15.62 -1.30
CA SER A 275 -17.28 -16.78 -1.96
C SER A 275 -16.79 -16.51 -3.40
N GLN A 276 -17.07 -15.32 -3.91
CA GLN A 276 -16.56 -14.83 -5.19
C GLN A 276 -16.23 -13.35 -5.08
N GLU A 277 -14.98 -13.01 -5.35
CA GLU A 277 -14.48 -11.64 -5.31
C GLU A 277 -13.89 -11.23 -6.65
N ARG A 278 -14.11 -9.95 -7.01
CA ARG A 278 -13.61 -9.36 -8.24
C ARG A 278 -12.68 -8.19 -7.94
N PHE A 279 -11.56 -8.20 -8.60
CA PHE A 279 -10.51 -7.19 -8.50
C PHE A 279 -10.32 -6.55 -9.87
N GLU A 280 -10.31 -5.23 -9.94
CA GLU A 280 -10.20 -4.52 -11.22
C GLU A 280 -9.10 -3.47 -11.15
N LEU A 281 -8.34 -3.39 -12.22
CA LEU A 281 -7.41 -2.28 -12.39
C LEU A 281 -8.20 -1.00 -12.63
N ALA A 282 -7.94 0.00 -11.81
CA ALA A 282 -8.50 1.34 -11.95
C ALA A 282 -7.41 2.40 -11.80
N GLN A 283 -7.70 3.63 -12.21
CA GLN A 283 -6.80 4.75 -11.99
C GLN A 283 -7.20 5.49 -10.72
N CYS A 284 -6.21 5.82 -9.89
CA CYS A 284 -6.42 6.65 -8.71
C CYS A 284 -6.76 8.08 -9.12
N GLU A 285 -7.73 8.69 -8.43
CA GLU A 285 -8.16 10.08 -8.70
C GLU A 285 -7.14 11.09 -8.17
N VAL A 286 -6.33 10.71 -7.17
CA VAL A 286 -5.34 11.57 -6.54
C VAL A 286 -4.09 11.69 -7.41
N VAL A 287 -3.50 12.89 -7.43
CA VAL A 287 -2.22 13.15 -8.09
C VAL A 287 -1.09 12.98 -7.09
N PHE A 288 -0.12 12.14 -7.41
CA PHE A 288 1.08 11.92 -6.60
C PHE A 288 2.28 12.64 -7.19
N LEU A 289 3.18 13.08 -6.31
CA LEU A 289 4.53 13.47 -6.70
C LEU A 289 5.43 12.24 -6.60
N CYS A 290 6.00 11.81 -7.72
CA CYS A 290 6.89 10.65 -7.80
C CYS A 290 8.25 11.03 -8.36
N SER A 291 9.29 10.28 -8.02
CA SER A 291 10.62 10.46 -8.62
C SER A 291 10.62 10.12 -10.11
N ALA A 292 11.33 10.90 -10.91
CA ALA A 292 11.46 10.62 -12.34
C ALA A 292 12.14 9.26 -12.56
N GLY A 293 11.61 8.44 -13.46
CA GLY A 293 12.11 7.08 -13.72
C GLY A 293 11.35 5.96 -12.99
N GLN A 294 10.56 6.28 -11.95
CA GLN A 294 9.72 5.30 -11.23
C GLN A 294 8.30 5.18 -11.84
N ARG A 295 8.16 5.52 -13.12
CA ARG A 295 6.85 5.50 -13.81
C ARG A 295 6.31 4.11 -14.10
N SER A 296 7.15 3.06 -14.01
CA SER A 296 6.80 1.73 -14.55
C SER A 296 7.21 0.53 -13.69
N GLU A 297 7.68 0.71 -12.45
CA GLU A 297 8.12 -0.41 -11.60
C GLU A 297 7.25 -0.59 -10.35
N ALA A 298 5.92 -0.46 -10.48
CA ALA A 298 5.01 -0.84 -9.41
C ALA A 298 3.77 -1.52 -9.96
#